data_8792d3256d78db01148e1d4bba487b58
#
_entry.id   8792d3256d78db01148e1d4bba487b58
#
_cell.length_a   1.000
_cell.length_b   1.000
_cell.length_c   1.000
_cell.angle_alpha   90.00
_cell.angle_beta   90.00
_cell.angle_gamma   90.00
#
_symmetry.space_group_name_H-M   'P 1'
#
loop_
_entity.id
_entity.type
_entity.pdbx_description
1 polymer ?
#
loop_
_entity_poly.entity_id
_entity_poly.type
_entity_poly.pdbx_seq_one_letter_code
_entity_poly.pdbx_strand_id
1 'polypeptide(L)'
;MDYVTGEKRLNLITTFCPELGKYVIDRYNSDTHEFTVYRFENGYGMHVFKSYGDSRDILEGIPVIFPDEKTTRMQSIFDSEFKEDVLEITSPEELLENLKIVKKWTKGQYLK
;
A
#
# COMPACT_ATOMS: atom_id res chain seq x y z
N MET A 1 0.62 30.26 -6.10
CA MET A 1 0.55 29.53 -6.05
C MET A 1 0.51 29.02 -6.05
N ASP A 2 0.53 29.03 -6.12
CA ASP A 2 0.39 28.24 -6.26
C ASP A 2 0.06 27.78 -5.95
N TYR A 3 -0.20 27.94 -5.91
CA TYR A 3 -0.59 27.03 -5.62
C TYR A 3 -0.85 26.49 -6.12
N VAL A 4 -1.27 26.96 -5.97
CA VAL A 4 -1.58 26.12 -6.84
C VAL A 4 -0.84 24.85 -7.07
N THR A 5 -0.10 24.76 -6.84
CA THR A 5 0.84 23.74 -6.85
C THR A 5 0.40 22.55 -6.09
N GLY A 6 -0.35 22.72 -5.04
CA GLY A 6 -0.86 21.63 -4.29
C GLY A 6 -1.78 20.73 -5.08
N GLU A 7 -2.61 21.32 -5.88
CA GLU A 7 -3.51 20.52 -6.68
C GLU A 7 -2.78 19.62 -7.63
N LYS A 8 -1.68 20.07 -8.15
CA LYS A 8 -0.91 19.24 -9.07
C LYS A 8 -0.36 18.01 -8.38
N ARG A 9 0.09 18.14 -7.14
CA ARG A 9 0.63 17.00 -6.43
C ARG A 9 -0.41 15.90 -6.25
N LEU A 10 -1.67 16.27 -6.11
CA LEU A 10 -2.71 15.29 -5.91
C LEU A 10 -2.91 14.39 -7.12
N ASN A 11 -2.40 14.80 -8.27
CA ASN A 11 -2.54 14.02 -9.49
C ASN A 11 -1.33 13.16 -9.78
N LEU A 12 -0.32 13.17 -8.92
CA LEU A 12 0.92 12.48 -9.24
C LEU A 12 0.87 11.02 -8.87
N ILE A 13 0.66 10.70 -7.62
CA ILE A 13 0.64 9.31 -7.20
C ILE A 13 -0.38 9.13 -6.09
N THR A 14 -1.11 8.04 -6.14
CA THR A 14 -2.13 7.75 -5.15
C THR A 14 -1.93 6.35 -4.58
N THR A 15 -2.43 6.14 -3.37
CA THR A 15 -2.38 4.82 -2.74
C THR A 15 -3.32 3.82 -3.39
N PHE A 16 -4.25 4.28 -4.22
CA PHE A 16 -5.22 3.41 -4.86
C PHE A 16 -4.72 2.94 -6.22
N CYS A 17 -4.72 1.63 -6.42
CA CYS A 17 -4.36 1.01 -7.70
C CYS A 17 -5.62 0.43 -8.31
N PRO A 18 -6.15 1.05 -9.38
CA PRO A 18 -7.42 0.60 -9.96
C PRO A 18 -7.41 -0.85 -10.44
N GLU A 19 -6.29 -1.31 -10.95
CA GLU A 19 -6.17 -2.67 -11.46
C GLU A 19 -6.41 -3.72 -10.38
N LEU A 20 -6.17 -3.36 -9.12
CA LEU A 20 -6.34 -4.26 -7.99
C LEU A 20 -7.38 -3.75 -7.00
N GLY A 21 -8.28 -2.90 -7.48
CA GLY A 21 -9.31 -2.29 -6.62
C GLY A 21 -10.20 -3.30 -5.91
N LYS A 22 -10.43 -4.46 -6.52
CA LYS A 22 -11.31 -5.47 -5.90
C LYS A 22 -10.70 -6.09 -4.64
N TYR A 23 -9.41 -5.89 -4.41
CA TYR A 23 -8.73 -6.41 -3.23
C TYR A 23 -8.66 -5.39 -2.09
N VAL A 24 -9.17 -4.19 -2.31
CA VAL A 24 -9.16 -3.15 -1.28
C VAL A 24 -10.20 -3.47 -0.21
N ILE A 25 -9.76 -3.52 1.05
CA ILE A 25 -10.66 -3.80 2.17
C ILE A 25 -10.86 -2.58 3.05
N ASP A 26 -10.02 -1.55 2.89
CA ASP A 26 -10.16 -0.33 3.66
C ASP A 26 -9.47 0.80 2.90
N ARG A 27 -10.04 1.99 3.00
CA ARG A 27 -9.49 3.16 2.34
C ARG A 27 -9.92 4.42 3.07
N TYR A 28 -8.96 5.31 3.29
CA TYR A 28 -9.22 6.56 3.97
C TYR A 28 -8.49 7.69 3.24
N ASN A 29 -9.15 8.81 3.09
CA ASN A 29 -8.58 9.98 2.44
C ASN A 29 -9.06 11.22 3.17
N SER A 30 -8.12 12.05 3.63
CA SER A 30 -8.41 13.29 4.33
C SER A 30 -7.54 14.39 3.77
N ASP A 31 -7.57 15.55 4.42
CA ASP A 31 -6.72 16.68 4.02
C ASP A 31 -5.26 16.44 4.34
N THR A 32 -4.94 15.51 5.23
CA THR A 32 -3.57 15.31 5.71
C THR A 32 -2.92 14.05 5.19
N HIS A 33 -3.69 13.03 4.88
CA HIS A 33 -3.11 11.78 4.40
C HIS A 33 -4.16 10.90 3.74
N GLU A 34 -3.68 9.89 3.05
CA GLU A 34 -4.55 8.84 2.52
C GLU A 34 -3.90 7.49 2.77
N PHE A 35 -4.72 6.45 2.87
CA PHE A 35 -4.22 5.10 2.87
C PHE A 35 -5.19 4.17 2.16
N THR A 36 -4.67 3.05 1.71
CA THR A 36 -5.45 1.97 1.10
C THR A 36 -4.84 0.66 1.58
N VAL A 37 -5.69 -0.25 2.04
CA VAL A 37 -5.25 -1.57 2.50
C VAL A 37 -5.73 -2.61 1.51
N TYR A 38 -4.80 -3.41 1.01
CA TYR A 38 -5.07 -4.49 0.07
C TYR A 38 -4.95 -5.83 0.77
N ARG A 39 -5.88 -6.73 0.48
CA ARG A 39 -5.87 -8.09 1.00
C ARG A 39 -6.07 -9.06 -0.15
N PHE A 40 -5.12 -9.94 -0.35
CA PHE A 40 -5.16 -10.92 -1.41
C PHE A 40 -5.63 -12.27 -0.90
N GLU A 41 -5.96 -13.16 -1.82
CA GLU A 41 -6.52 -14.47 -1.49
C GLU A 41 -5.54 -15.37 -0.74
N ASN A 42 -4.24 -15.08 -0.86
CA ASN A 42 -3.20 -15.85 -0.18
C ASN A 42 -3.05 -15.46 1.30
N GLY A 43 -3.85 -14.51 1.80
CA GLY A 43 -3.76 -14.05 3.19
C GLY A 43 -2.78 -12.93 3.41
N TYR A 44 -2.11 -12.47 2.37
CA TYR A 44 -1.17 -11.36 2.44
C TYR A 44 -1.78 -10.12 1.81
N GLY A 45 -1.17 -9.00 2.08
CA GLY A 45 -1.60 -7.74 1.49
C GLY A 45 -0.57 -6.66 1.73
N MET A 46 -1.02 -5.43 1.59
CA MET A 46 -0.15 -4.29 1.80
C MET A 46 -0.95 -3.11 2.31
N HIS A 47 -0.42 -2.45 3.31
CA HIS A 47 -0.95 -1.18 3.80
C HIS A 47 -0.15 -0.07 3.13
N VAL A 48 -0.78 0.66 2.24
CA VAL A 48 -0.15 1.72 1.46
C VAL A 48 -0.66 3.06 1.96
N PHE A 49 0.26 3.96 2.27
CA PHE A 49 -0.15 5.25 2.81
C PHE A 49 0.70 6.38 2.27
N LYS A 50 0.14 7.58 2.34
CA LYS A 50 0.78 8.80 1.88
C LYS A 50 0.44 9.93 2.82
N SER A 51 1.47 10.69 3.22
CA SER A 51 1.29 11.90 4.01
C SER A 51 1.40 13.11 3.09
N TYR A 52 0.37 13.93 3.06
CA TYR A 52 0.40 15.14 2.21
C TYR A 52 1.33 16.21 2.76
N GLY A 53 1.75 16.07 4.02
CA GLY A 53 2.76 16.96 4.60
C GLY A 53 4.18 16.66 4.15
N ASP A 54 4.41 15.50 3.56
CA ASP A 54 5.70 15.13 3.01
C ASP A 54 5.85 15.81 1.66
N SER A 55 6.95 16.55 1.48
CA SER A 55 7.18 17.28 0.23
C SER A 55 7.56 16.36 -0.92
N ARG A 56 7.95 15.12 -0.63
CA ARG A 56 8.27 14.15 -1.66
C ARG A 56 6.98 13.56 -2.21
N ASP A 57 6.99 13.22 -3.49
CA ASP A 57 5.83 12.56 -4.09
C ASP A 57 6.06 11.05 -4.05
N ILE A 58 5.96 10.49 -2.86
CA ILE A 58 6.16 9.06 -2.65
C ILE A 58 5.03 8.49 -1.82
N LEU A 59 4.84 7.19 -1.99
CA LEU A 59 3.99 6.39 -1.11
C LEU A 59 4.87 5.53 -0.23
N GLU A 60 4.34 5.11 0.90
CA GLU A 60 4.99 4.14 1.75
C GLU A 60 4.11 2.90 1.81
N GLY A 61 4.72 1.73 1.71
CA GLY A 61 3.99 0.48 1.73
C GLY A 61 4.57 -0.48 2.74
N ILE A 62 3.70 -1.11 3.52
CA ILE A 62 4.09 -2.12 4.50
C ILE A 62 3.43 -3.43 4.12
N PRO A 63 4.23 -4.46 3.76
CA PRO A 63 3.66 -5.78 3.51
C PRO A 63 3.05 -6.32 4.81
N VAL A 64 1.87 -6.93 4.71
CA VAL A 64 1.15 -7.41 5.88
C VAL A 64 0.60 -8.81 5.66
N ILE A 65 0.34 -9.50 6.76
CA ILE A 65 -0.37 -10.76 6.76
C ILE A 65 -1.66 -10.58 7.57
N PHE A 66 -2.72 -11.25 7.12
CA PHE A 66 -3.99 -11.27 7.81
C PHE A 66 -4.16 -12.66 8.43
N PRO A 67 -3.90 -12.80 9.74
CA PRO A 67 -3.94 -14.13 10.38
C PRO A 67 -5.32 -14.76 10.41
N ASP A 68 -6.36 -13.93 10.35
CA ASP A 68 -7.74 -14.39 10.45
C ASP A 68 -8.53 -13.89 9.24
N GLU A 69 -9.14 -14.81 8.50
CA GLU A 69 -9.91 -14.46 7.32
C GLU A 69 -11.15 -13.63 7.64
N LYS A 70 -11.61 -13.67 8.88
CA LYS A 70 -12.86 -13.04 9.27
C LYS A 70 -12.68 -11.61 9.81
N THR A 71 -11.45 -11.18 9.97
CA THR A 71 -11.20 -9.84 10.51
C THR A 71 -10.28 -9.07 9.58
N THR A 72 -10.16 -7.77 9.85
CA THR A 72 -9.23 -6.92 9.12
C THR A 72 -7.94 -6.70 9.90
N ARG A 73 -7.72 -7.50 10.93
CA ARG A 73 -6.48 -7.42 11.70
C ARG A 73 -5.31 -7.83 10.83
N MET A 74 -4.26 -7.04 10.86
CA MET A 74 -3.09 -7.31 10.04
C MET A 74 -1.83 -7.16 10.88
N GLN A 75 -0.80 -7.89 10.48
CA GLN A 75 0.51 -7.83 11.11
C GLN A 75 1.53 -7.52 10.04
N SER A 76 2.48 -6.65 10.37
CA SER A 76 3.55 -6.31 9.44
C SER A 76 4.49 -7.50 9.25
N ILE A 77 5.01 -7.64 8.04
CA ILE A 77 5.99 -8.66 7.70
C ILE A 77 7.35 -7.98 7.60
N PHE A 78 8.30 -8.39 8.44
CA PHE A 78 9.59 -7.72 8.51
C PHE A 78 10.70 -8.42 7.73
N ASP A 79 10.51 -9.68 7.35
CA ASP A 79 11.54 -10.46 6.66
C ASP A 79 11.07 -10.93 5.29
N SER A 80 10.39 -10.05 4.56
CA SER A 80 9.93 -10.42 3.22
C SER A 80 11.07 -10.29 2.20
N GLU A 81 10.79 -10.72 0.98
CA GLU A 81 11.75 -10.60 -0.12
C GLU A 81 12.12 -9.16 -0.44
N PHE A 82 11.32 -8.19 0.00
CA PHE A 82 11.62 -6.77 -0.20
C PHE A 82 12.81 -6.30 0.63
N LYS A 83 13.14 -7.01 1.71
CA LYS A 83 14.27 -6.70 2.59
C LYS A 83 14.16 -5.36 3.29
N GLU A 84 12.99 -4.74 3.24
CA GLU A 84 12.70 -3.48 3.92
C GLU A 84 11.36 -3.60 4.61
N ASP A 85 11.26 -3.02 5.79
CA ASP A 85 10.01 -3.06 6.55
C ASP A 85 8.98 -2.10 5.95
N VAL A 86 9.44 -0.97 5.43
CA VAL A 86 8.60 0.03 4.80
C VAL A 86 9.20 0.34 3.44
N LEU A 87 8.41 0.13 2.40
CA LEU A 87 8.85 0.37 1.03
C LEU A 87 8.56 1.82 0.65
N GLU A 88 9.49 2.46 -0.05
CA GLU A 88 9.21 3.73 -0.70
C GLU A 88 8.80 3.45 -2.13
N ILE A 89 7.65 3.97 -2.53
CA ILE A 89 7.06 3.73 -3.84
C ILE A 89 6.94 5.07 -4.54
N THR A 90 7.56 5.20 -5.70
CA THR A 90 7.72 6.48 -6.36
C THR A 90 6.91 6.63 -7.64
N SER A 91 6.16 5.62 -8.05
CA SER A 91 5.33 5.71 -9.25
C SER A 91 4.14 4.76 -9.15
N PRO A 92 3.06 5.02 -9.92
CA PRO A 92 1.94 4.08 -9.97
C PRO A 92 2.34 2.71 -10.49
N GLU A 93 3.29 2.66 -11.41
CA GLU A 93 3.78 1.39 -11.95
C GLU A 93 4.48 0.59 -10.87
N GLU A 94 5.28 1.26 -10.06
CA GLU A 94 5.98 0.59 -8.96
C GLU A 94 4.99 0.07 -7.91
N LEU A 95 3.95 0.83 -7.62
CA LEU A 95 2.90 0.38 -6.72
C LEU A 95 2.26 -0.91 -7.23
N LEU A 96 1.85 -0.91 -8.49
CA LEU A 96 1.24 -2.09 -9.08
C LEU A 96 2.18 -3.28 -9.06
N GLU A 97 3.44 -3.06 -9.39
CA GLU A 97 4.44 -4.14 -9.43
C GLU A 97 4.62 -4.76 -8.04
N ASN A 98 4.75 -3.91 -7.01
CA ASN A 98 4.93 -4.42 -5.65
C ASN A 98 3.70 -5.15 -5.15
N LEU A 99 2.51 -4.66 -5.48
CA LEU A 99 1.27 -5.35 -5.10
C LEU A 99 1.17 -6.71 -5.78
N LYS A 100 1.59 -6.79 -7.05
CA LYS A 100 1.57 -8.08 -7.76
C LYS A 100 2.54 -9.08 -7.15
N ILE A 101 3.68 -8.62 -6.66
CA ILE A 101 4.63 -9.50 -5.98
C ILE A 101 3.98 -10.12 -4.75
N VAL A 102 3.35 -9.29 -3.91
CA VAL A 102 2.68 -9.77 -2.70
C VAL A 102 1.55 -10.74 -3.06
N LYS A 103 0.81 -10.43 -4.10
CA LYS A 103 -0.31 -11.26 -4.54
C LYS A 103 0.14 -12.67 -4.97
N LYS A 104 1.38 -12.80 -5.41
CA LYS A 104 1.92 -14.08 -5.87
C LYS A 104 2.58 -14.91 -4.78
N TRP A 105 2.70 -14.37 -3.57
CA TRP A 105 3.30 -15.14 -2.48
C TRP A 105 2.49 -16.40 -2.19
N THR A 106 3.20 -17.47 -1.82
CA THR A 106 2.56 -18.72 -1.45
C THR A 106 1.89 -18.56 -0.09
N LYS A 107 0.65 -19.05 0.03
CA LYS A 107 -0.06 -19.01 1.29
C LYS A 107 0.80 -19.66 2.38
N GLY A 108 0.98 -18.96 3.49
CA GLY A 108 1.80 -19.44 4.60
C GLY A 108 3.30 -19.18 4.46
N GLN A 109 3.74 -18.59 3.35
CA GLN A 109 5.17 -18.39 3.08
C GLN A 109 5.88 -17.64 4.22
N TYR A 110 5.24 -16.63 4.79
CA TYR A 110 5.81 -15.82 5.86
C TYR A 110 5.12 -16.04 7.20
N LEU A 111 4.34 -17.08 7.29
CA LEU A 111 3.66 -17.42 8.53
C LEU A 111 4.69 -18.00 9.52
N LYS A 112 4.63 -17.52 10.78
CA LYS A 112 5.55 -17.99 11.82
C LYS A 112 4.83 -18.64 12.95
#